data_2c8b89adc00aa800494f75d1beab3bfd
#
_entry.id   2c8b89adc00aa800494f75d1beab3bfd
#
_cell.length_a   1.000
_cell.length_b   1.000
_cell.length_c   1.000
_cell.angle_alpha   90.00
_cell.angle_beta   90.00
_cell.angle_gamma   90.00
#
_symmetry.space_group_name_H-M   'P 1'
#
loop_
_entity.id
_entity.type
_entity.pdbx_description
1 polymer ?
#
loop_
_entity_poly.entity_id
_entity_poly.type
_entity_poly.pdbx_seq_one_letter_code
_entity_poly.pdbx_strand_id
1 'polypeptide(L)'
;AASGRPGPVLIDIPKDVQIAETEYEPASGAQLIPKLSMKHPTAQLRPEGEALERYKVKVAPRLEQAAKLIAEAQKPLIYCGGGVILSGAESELLAFADRVDAPVVSTLMGLGAVPADNPRMLGMLGMHGTHAANIAMQRCDLLIAVGVRFSDRALGNAATFAAQAKVLHIDIDRAEINKNVSTTLH
;
A
#
# COMPACT_ATOMS: atom_id res chain seq x y z
N ALA A 1 -4.35 4.15 -16.94
CA ALA A 1 -4.21 2.76 -16.47
C ALA A 1 -2.98 2.54 -15.59
N ALA A 2 -1.87 3.27 -15.84
CA ALA A 2 -0.58 3.05 -15.16
C ALA A 2 -0.29 4.02 -14.01
N SER A 3 -1.13 5.03 -13.77
CA SER A 3 -0.92 6.03 -12.72
C SER A 3 -1.72 5.68 -11.44
N GLY A 4 -1.19 6.05 -10.28
CA GLY A 4 -1.79 5.73 -8.99
C GLY A 4 -1.78 4.21 -8.74
N ARG A 5 -2.94 3.65 -8.40
CA ARG A 5 -3.14 2.20 -8.36
C ARG A 5 -3.42 1.71 -9.79
N PRO A 6 -2.54 0.91 -10.42
CA PRO A 6 -2.75 0.44 -11.78
C PRO A 6 -4.01 -0.41 -11.91
N GLY A 7 -4.73 -0.24 -13.01
CA GLY A 7 -5.94 -0.98 -13.28
C GLY A 7 -6.43 -0.83 -14.73
N PRO A 8 -7.43 -1.62 -15.13
CA PRO A 8 -8.01 -1.51 -16.47
C PRO A 8 -8.73 -0.18 -16.64
N VAL A 9 -8.68 0.35 -17.84
CA VAL A 9 -9.43 1.54 -18.25
C VAL A 9 -10.30 1.16 -19.44
N LEU A 10 -11.60 1.45 -19.33
CA LEU A 10 -12.56 1.32 -20.43
C LEU A 10 -12.72 2.69 -21.09
N ILE A 11 -12.58 2.74 -22.39
CA ILE A 11 -12.92 3.90 -23.22
C ILE A 11 -14.09 3.51 -24.10
N ASP A 12 -15.23 4.15 -23.88
CA ASP A 12 -16.39 4.03 -24.75
C ASP A 12 -16.34 5.11 -25.84
N ILE A 13 -16.36 4.68 -27.09
CA ILE A 13 -16.33 5.58 -28.25
C ILE A 13 -17.70 5.47 -28.96
N PRO A 14 -18.59 6.46 -28.82
CA PRO A 14 -19.88 6.47 -29.45
C PRO A 14 -19.80 6.36 -30.97
N LYS A 15 -20.82 5.78 -31.60
CA LYS A 15 -20.82 5.48 -33.04
C LYS A 15 -20.64 6.73 -33.91
N ASP A 16 -21.24 7.84 -33.54
CA ASP A 16 -21.12 9.12 -34.23
C ASP A 16 -19.70 9.65 -34.24
N VAL A 17 -18.96 9.46 -33.13
CA VAL A 17 -17.53 9.80 -33.03
C VAL A 17 -16.67 8.90 -33.92
N GLN A 18 -17.05 7.60 -34.04
CA GLN A 18 -16.29 6.64 -34.84
C GLN A 18 -16.39 6.90 -36.35
N ILE A 19 -17.50 7.51 -36.80
CA ILE A 19 -17.76 7.82 -38.23
C ILE A 19 -17.47 9.27 -38.59
N ALA A 20 -17.09 10.10 -37.61
CA ALA A 20 -16.73 11.49 -37.83
C ALA A 20 -15.41 11.59 -38.63
N GLU A 21 -15.42 12.42 -39.67
CA GLU A 21 -14.20 12.74 -40.41
C GLU A 21 -13.37 13.74 -39.58
N THR A 22 -12.08 13.48 -39.48
CA THR A 22 -11.13 14.37 -38.77
C THR A 22 -9.77 14.35 -39.45
N GLU A 23 -9.05 15.44 -39.37
CA GLU A 23 -7.65 15.46 -39.76
C GLU A 23 -6.84 14.73 -38.68
N TYR A 24 -6.05 13.75 -39.13
CA TYR A 24 -5.22 12.94 -38.23
C TYR A 24 -3.75 13.29 -38.39
N GLU A 25 -3.17 13.83 -37.34
CA GLU A 25 -1.73 13.92 -37.22
C GLU A 25 -1.21 12.75 -36.38
N PRO A 26 -0.38 11.85 -36.96
CA PRO A 26 0.20 10.75 -36.19
C PRO A 26 1.04 11.31 -35.04
N ALA A 27 0.65 11.00 -33.82
CA ALA A 27 1.51 11.30 -32.68
C ALA A 27 2.85 10.57 -32.88
N SER A 28 3.98 11.28 -32.75
CA SER A 28 5.29 10.64 -32.82
C SER A 28 5.36 9.55 -31.76
N GLY A 29 5.81 8.34 -32.13
CA GLY A 29 5.83 7.18 -31.24
C GLY A 29 6.55 7.36 -29.90
N ALA A 30 7.35 8.43 -29.78
CA ALA A 30 7.99 8.84 -28.52
C ALA A 30 7.02 9.46 -27.49
N GLN A 31 5.83 9.93 -27.94
CA GLN A 31 4.83 10.56 -27.05
C GLN A 31 3.76 9.59 -26.55
N LEU A 32 3.58 8.43 -27.23
CA LEU A 32 2.50 7.50 -26.96
C LEU A 32 2.79 6.47 -25.87
N ILE A 33 4.06 6.22 -25.58
CA ILE A 33 4.43 5.27 -24.53
C ILE A 33 5.45 5.95 -23.64
N PRO A 34 5.10 6.48 -22.47
CA PRO A 34 6.07 6.71 -21.44
C PRO A 34 6.90 5.43 -21.33
N LYS A 35 8.23 5.51 -21.41
CA LYS A 35 9.09 4.34 -21.17
C LYS A 35 8.70 3.76 -19.83
N LEU A 36 7.78 2.81 -19.84
CA LEU A 36 7.43 2.04 -18.67
C LEU A 36 8.69 1.31 -18.24
N SER A 37 9.34 1.85 -17.23
CA SER A 37 10.33 1.08 -16.50
C SER A 37 9.56 -0.10 -15.92
N MET A 38 9.82 -1.29 -16.44
CA MET A 38 9.18 -2.53 -16.00
C MET A 38 9.49 -2.85 -14.53
N LYS A 39 10.41 -2.11 -13.90
CA LYS A 39 10.79 -2.40 -12.52
C LYS A 39 9.74 -1.96 -11.51
N HIS A 40 9.13 -0.79 -11.65
CA HIS A 40 8.10 -0.30 -10.70
C HIS A 40 7.22 0.77 -11.39
N PRO A 41 6.04 0.42 -11.92
CA PRO A 41 5.18 1.37 -12.64
C PRO A 41 4.80 2.60 -11.81
N THR A 42 4.72 2.45 -10.49
CA THR A 42 4.35 3.52 -9.56
C THR A 42 5.55 4.33 -9.05
N ALA A 43 6.79 3.86 -9.23
CA ALA A 43 7.99 4.61 -8.84
C ALA A 43 8.10 5.95 -9.60
N GLN A 44 7.51 6.05 -10.79
CA GLN A 44 7.46 7.29 -11.59
C GLN A 44 6.51 8.35 -11.01
N LEU A 45 5.70 8.01 -10.01
CA LEU A 45 4.77 8.93 -9.36
C LEU A 45 5.33 9.54 -8.06
N ARG A 46 6.57 9.24 -7.72
CA ARG A 46 7.21 9.88 -6.55
C ARG A 46 7.36 11.37 -6.85
N PRO A 47 6.81 12.25 -6.01
CA PRO A 47 7.03 13.67 -6.18
C PRO A 47 8.51 13.99 -5.99
N GLU A 48 9.04 14.89 -6.83
CA GLU A 48 10.43 15.34 -6.76
C GLU A 48 10.50 16.86 -6.63
N GLY A 49 11.65 17.38 -6.20
CA GLY A 49 11.90 18.80 -6.09
C GLY A 49 10.86 19.52 -5.21
N GLU A 50 10.36 20.65 -5.67
CA GLU A 50 9.35 21.46 -4.94
C GLU A 50 8.04 20.70 -4.66
N ALA A 51 7.64 19.76 -5.52
CA ALA A 51 6.43 18.96 -5.31
C ALA A 51 6.60 18.03 -4.11
N LEU A 52 7.80 17.47 -3.92
CA LEU A 52 8.13 16.66 -2.76
C LEU A 52 8.10 17.50 -1.47
N GLU A 53 8.67 18.70 -1.50
CA GLU A 53 8.68 19.57 -0.31
C GLU A 53 7.26 20.00 0.07
N ARG A 54 6.42 20.37 -0.88
CA ARG A 54 4.99 20.67 -0.64
C ARG A 54 4.26 19.46 -0.06
N TYR A 55 4.56 18.26 -0.57
CA TYR A 55 3.98 17.01 -0.05
C TYR A 55 4.41 16.76 1.40
N LYS A 56 5.70 16.88 1.70
CA LYS A 56 6.23 16.74 3.08
C LYS A 56 5.54 17.65 4.07
N VAL A 57 5.41 18.95 3.74
CA VAL A 57 4.70 19.90 4.58
C VAL A 57 3.24 19.51 4.82
N LYS A 58 2.56 19.04 3.76
CA LYS A 58 1.17 18.62 3.85
C LYS A 58 0.96 17.39 4.76
N VAL A 59 1.89 16.44 4.74
CA VAL A 59 1.75 15.20 5.51
C VAL A 59 2.39 15.27 6.90
N ALA A 60 3.23 16.27 7.18
CA ALA A 60 3.96 16.40 8.44
C ALA A 60 3.09 16.24 9.70
N PRO A 61 1.91 16.90 9.82
CA PRO A 61 1.08 16.73 11.01
C PRO A 61 0.58 15.30 11.22
N ARG A 62 0.34 14.56 10.12
CA ARG A 62 -0.07 13.14 10.19
C ARG A 62 1.10 12.24 10.53
N LEU A 63 2.30 12.56 10.05
CA LEU A 63 3.52 11.83 10.42
C LEU A 63 3.84 11.99 11.90
N GLU A 64 3.64 13.18 12.48
CA GLU A 64 3.80 13.41 13.92
C GLU A 64 2.80 12.57 14.73
N GLN A 65 1.53 12.52 14.30
CA GLN A 65 0.51 11.69 14.93
C GLN A 65 0.86 10.19 14.81
N ALA A 66 1.34 9.75 13.64
CA ALA A 66 1.79 8.37 13.42
C ALA A 66 2.97 8.02 14.34
N ALA A 67 3.97 8.91 14.41
CA ALA A 67 5.13 8.72 15.29
C ALA A 67 4.71 8.58 16.77
N LYS A 68 3.74 9.39 17.22
CA LYS A 68 3.18 9.27 18.57
C LYS A 68 2.48 7.94 18.80
N LEU A 69 1.62 7.49 17.85
CA LEU A 69 0.96 6.19 17.95
C LEU A 69 1.98 5.04 18.04
N ILE A 70 3.05 5.12 17.24
CA ILE A 70 4.12 4.12 17.24
C ILE A 70 4.89 4.13 18.56
N ALA A 71 5.21 5.31 19.08
CA ALA A 71 5.95 5.46 20.34
C ALA A 71 5.16 4.95 21.57
N GLU A 72 3.83 5.02 21.51
CA GLU A 72 2.96 4.54 22.59
C GLU A 72 2.71 3.01 22.53
N ALA A 73 2.95 2.39 21.39
CA ALA A 73 2.65 0.97 21.17
C ALA A 73 3.63 0.07 21.94
N GLN A 74 3.09 -0.98 22.54
CA GLN A 74 3.88 -2.01 23.24
C GLN A 74 4.08 -3.28 22.38
N LYS A 75 3.18 -3.50 21.45
CA LYS A 75 3.15 -4.67 20.56
C LYS A 75 2.80 -4.24 19.14
N PRO A 76 3.62 -3.38 18.52
CA PRO A 76 3.38 -2.96 17.14
C PRO A 76 3.53 -4.16 16.20
N LEU A 77 2.69 -4.21 15.16
CA LEU A 77 2.75 -5.20 14.09
C LEU A 77 2.66 -4.49 12.75
N ILE A 78 3.59 -4.77 11.85
CA ILE A 78 3.55 -4.25 10.48
C ILE A 78 2.83 -5.28 9.60
N TYR A 79 1.82 -4.83 8.85
CA TYR A 79 1.11 -5.64 7.87
C TYR A 79 1.35 -5.07 6.49
N CYS A 80 2.18 -5.75 5.68
CA CYS A 80 2.55 -5.29 4.35
C CYS A 80 1.75 -5.99 3.25
N GLY A 81 1.34 -5.20 2.26
CA GLY A 81 0.61 -5.69 1.10
C GLY A 81 1.34 -5.46 -0.21
N GLY A 82 0.66 -5.79 -1.31
CA GLY A 82 1.18 -5.61 -2.67
C GLY A 82 1.55 -4.18 -3.03
N GLY A 83 0.97 -3.19 -2.32
CA GLY A 83 1.33 -1.78 -2.50
C GLY A 83 2.79 -1.46 -2.21
N VAL A 84 3.42 -2.18 -1.29
CA VAL A 84 4.86 -2.05 -1.00
C VAL A 84 5.69 -2.43 -2.22
N ILE A 85 5.41 -3.60 -2.80
CA ILE A 85 6.12 -4.10 -3.99
C ILE A 85 5.85 -3.21 -5.20
N LEU A 86 4.59 -2.82 -5.42
CA LEU A 86 4.22 -1.94 -6.54
C LEU A 86 4.88 -0.55 -6.46
N SER A 87 5.19 -0.07 -5.27
CA SER A 87 5.87 1.21 -5.07
C SER A 87 7.40 1.09 -5.03
N GLY A 88 7.95 -0.13 -5.00
CA GLY A 88 9.39 -0.37 -4.84
C GLY A 88 9.91 0.11 -3.49
N ALA A 89 9.11 -0.04 -2.42
CA ALA A 89 9.41 0.48 -1.09
C ALA A 89 9.87 -0.62 -0.11
N GLU A 90 10.40 -1.73 -0.62
CA GLU A 90 10.83 -2.88 0.19
C GLU A 90 11.96 -2.51 1.15
N SER A 91 12.94 -1.74 0.67
CA SER A 91 14.07 -1.28 1.48
C SER A 91 13.65 -0.31 2.58
N GLU A 92 12.73 0.60 2.25
CA GLU A 92 12.16 1.55 3.22
C GLU A 92 11.31 0.84 4.28
N LEU A 93 10.55 -0.19 3.85
CA LEU A 93 9.78 -1.01 4.80
C LEU A 93 10.69 -1.75 5.78
N LEU A 94 11.78 -2.34 5.29
CA LEU A 94 12.76 -3.03 6.13
C LEU A 94 13.41 -2.08 7.13
N ALA A 95 13.90 -0.94 6.67
CA ALA A 95 14.49 0.09 7.52
C ALA A 95 13.48 0.61 8.57
N PHE A 96 12.22 0.73 8.18
CA PHE A 96 11.14 1.13 9.09
C PHE A 96 10.86 0.04 10.14
N ALA A 97 10.77 -1.22 9.72
CA ALA A 97 10.57 -2.35 10.65
C ALA A 97 11.70 -2.47 11.68
N ASP A 98 12.93 -2.25 11.25
CA ASP A 98 14.10 -2.22 12.15
C ASP A 98 14.03 -1.04 13.12
N ARG A 99 13.64 0.14 12.65
CA ARG A 99 13.54 1.34 13.48
C ARG A 99 12.44 1.26 14.53
N VAL A 100 11.31 0.62 14.19
CA VAL A 100 10.15 0.46 15.09
C VAL A 100 10.32 -0.77 16.00
N ASP A 101 11.26 -1.66 15.67
CA ASP A 101 11.46 -2.97 16.30
C ASP A 101 10.19 -3.83 16.26
N ALA A 102 9.52 -3.85 15.11
CA ALA A 102 8.25 -4.54 14.95
C ALA A 102 8.37 -5.77 14.03
N PRO A 103 7.68 -6.88 14.35
CA PRO A 103 7.52 -7.99 13.43
C PRO A 103 6.66 -7.60 12.22
N VAL A 104 6.85 -8.35 11.14
CA VAL A 104 6.15 -8.13 9.86
C VAL A 104 5.33 -9.34 9.50
N VAL A 105 4.09 -9.11 9.08
CA VAL A 105 3.23 -10.09 8.42
C VAL A 105 2.83 -9.57 7.04
N SER A 106 2.52 -10.45 6.11
CA SER A 106 2.19 -10.04 4.75
C SER A 106 0.82 -10.53 4.29
N THR A 107 0.26 -9.84 3.29
CA THR A 107 -0.77 -10.40 2.43
C THR A 107 -0.13 -11.38 1.43
N LEU A 108 -0.94 -12.17 0.72
CA LEU A 108 -0.45 -12.98 -0.40
C LEU A 108 0.30 -12.12 -1.44
N MET A 109 -0.24 -10.94 -1.78
CA MET A 109 0.37 -10.02 -2.74
C MET A 109 1.57 -9.24 -2.17
N GLY A 110 1.77 -9.28 -0.86
CA GLY A 110 2.91 -8.67 -0.17
C GLY A 110 4.05 -9.66 0.09
N LEU A 111 3.88 -10.95 -0.26
CA LEU A 111 4.96 -11.93 -0.16
C LEU A 111 6.12 -11.51 -1.05
N GLY A 112 7.33 -11.52 -0.48
CA GLY A 112 8.54 -11.05 -1.14
C GLY A 112 8.92 -9.59 -0.83
N ALA A 113 8.03 -8.79 -0.24
CA ALA A 113 8.39 -7.44 0.25
C ALA A 113 9.45 -7.49 1.36
N VAL A 114 9.41 -8.55 2.16
CA VAL A 114 10.42 -8.86 3.18
C VAL A 114 10.96 -10.25 2.90
N PRO A 115 12.28 -10.47 2.90
CA PRO A 115 12.87 -11.79 2.72
C PRO A 115 12.32 -12.79 3.75
N ALA A 116 12.11 -14.04 3.31
CA ALA A 116 11.51 -15.06 4.16
C ALA A 116 12.40 -15.50 5.33
N ASP A 117 13.70 -15.30 5.19
CA ASP A 117 14.73 -15.58 6.21
C ASP A 117 14.98 -14.40 7.15
N ASN A 118 14.30 -13.25 6.92
CA ASN A 118 14.40 -12.12 7.84
C ASN A 118 13.74 -12.47 9.18
N PRO A 119 14.44 -12.28 10.32
CA PRO A 119 13.93 -12.68 11.64
C PRO A 119 12.64 -11.97 12.06
N ARG A 120 12.29 -10.85 11.43
CA ARG A 120 11.04 -10.12 11.69
C ARG A 120 9.86 -10.66 10.88
N MET A 121 10.11 -11.47 9.84
CA MET A 121 9.05 -11.99 8.98
C MET A 121 8.34 -13.17 9.63
N LEU A 122 7.09 -12.99 10.03
CA LEU A 122 6.25 -14.03 10.63
C LEU A 122 5.45 -14.84 9.58
N GLY A 123 5.50 -14.42 8.32
CA GLY A 123 4.79 -15.07 7.22
C GLY A 123 3.49 -14.38 6.83
N MET A 124 2.69 -15.10 6.05
CA MET A 124 1.41 -14.60 5.55
C MET A 124 0.33 -14.64 6.63
N LEU A 125 -0.54 -13.63 6.64
CA LEU A 125 -1.73 -13.55 7.47
C LEU A 125 -2.94 -14.17 6.78
N GLY A 126 -3.90 -14.65 7.54
CA GLY A 126 -5.20 -15.13 7.08
C GLY A 126 -5.37 -16.65 7.16
N MET A 127 -6.41 -17.18 6.46
CA MET A 127 -6.80 -18.59 6.51
C MET A 127 -5.67 -19.55 6.12
N HIS A 128 -4.86 -19.16 5.15
CA HIS A 128 -3.71 -19.94 4.69
C HIS A 128 -2.37 -19.39 5.23
N GLY A 129 -2.45 -18.54 6.25
CA GLY A 129 -1.30 -17.90 6.87
C GLY A 129 -0.61 -18.78 7.91
N THR A 130 0.53 -18.32 8.38
CA THR A 130 1.25 -18.98 9.46
C THR A 130 0.54 -18.80 10.81
N HIS A 131 0.72 -19.75 11.70
CA HIS A 131 0.20 -19.63 13.06
C HIS A 131 0.79 -18.41 13.77
N ALA A 132 2.10 -18.16 13.61
CA ALA A 132 2.77 -17.01 14.20
C ALA A 132 2.17 -15.67 13.75
N ALA A 133 1.92 -15.50 12.43
CA ALA A 133 1.31 -14.29 11.88
C ALA A 133 -0.10 -14.05 12.45
N ASN A 134 -0.92 -15.10 12.50
CA ASN A 134 -2.29 -15.00 13.02
C ASN A 134 -2.33 -14.69 14.52
N ILE A 135 -1.44 -15.28 15.33
CA ILE A 135 -1.33 -14.97 16.76
C ILE A 135 -0.80 -13.55 16.99
N ALA A 136 0.20 -13.11 16.21
CA ALA A 136 0.71 -11.75 16.31
C ALA A 136 -0.40 -10.72 16.04
N MET A 137 -1.24 -10.96 15.01
CA MET A 137 -2.39 -10.12 14.70
C MET A 137 -3.40 -10.03 15.85
N GLN A 138 -3.68 -11.13 16.54
CA GLN A 138 -4.60 -11.15 17.66
C GLN A 138 -4.07 -10.46 18.92
N ARG A 139 -2.74 -10.27 19.02
CA ARG A 139 -2.06 -9.76 20.21
C ARG A 139 -1.48 -8.37 20.06
N CYS A 140 -1.43 -7.83 18.84
CA CYS A 140 -0.92 -6.48 18.60
C CYS A 140 -1.84 -5.44 19.24
N ASP A 141 -1.26 -4.32 19.67
CA ASP A 141 -1.97 -3.13 20.14
C ASP A 141 -1.94 -1.99 19.10
N LEU A 142 -1.02 -2.07 18.14
CA LEU A 142 -0.95 -1.21 16.98
C LEU A 142 -0.69 -2.03 15.71
N LEU A 143 -1.62 -1.94 14.76
CA LEU A 143 -1.47 -2.49 13.42
C LEU A 143 -1.06 -1.38 12.46
N ILE A 144 0.14 -1.50 11.88
CA ILE A 144 0.66 -0.59 10.86
C ILE A 144 0.49 -1.25 9.51
N ALA A 145 -0.57 -0.91 8.79
CA ALA A 145 -0.91 -1.47 7.49
C ALA A 145 -0.34 -0.62 6.36
N VAL A 146 0.49 -1.21 5.50
CA VAL A 146 1.19 -0.52 4.41
C VAL A 146 0.82 -1.17 3.07
N GLY A 147 0.12 -0.43 2.20
CA GLY A 147 -0.29 -0.91 0.89
C GLY A 147 -1.20 -2.14 0.93
N VAL A 148 -2.16 -2.17 1.86
CA VAL A 148 -3.05 -3.30 2.16
C VAL A 148 -4.49 -2.91 1.91
N ARG A 149 -5.24 -3.73 1.19
CA ARG A 149 -6.67 -3.51 0.91
C ARG A 149 -7.62 -4.09 1.96
N PHE A 150 -7.12 -4.81 2.94
CA PHE A 150 -7.94 -5.51 3.92
C PHE A 150 -9.04 -6.38 3.27
N SER A 151 -8.64 -7.28 2.35
CA SER A 151 -9.59 -8.17 1.67
C SER A 151 -10.21 -9.18 2.65
N ASP A 152 -11.42 -9.62 2.33
CA ASP A 152 -12.20 -10.60 3.08
C ASP A 152 -11.44 -11.90 3.38
N ARG A 153 -10.65 -12.38 2.43
CA ARG A 153 -9.82 -13.59 2.58
C ARG A 153 -8.73 -13.47 3.65
N ALA A 154 -8.28 -12.25 3.93
CA ALA A 154 -7.28 -12.00 4.98
C ALA A 154 -7.94 -11.66 6.32
N LEU A 155 -9.09 -10.97 6.28
CA LEU A 155 -9.78 -10.51 7.49
C LEU A 155 -10.49 -11.64 8.23
N GLY A 156 -11.05 -12.61 7.49
CA GLY A 156 -12.03 -13.53 8.07
C GLY A 156 -13.28 -12.76 8.49
N ASN A 157 -13.44 -12.53 9.80
CA ASN A 157 -14.52 -11.68 10.31
C ASN A 157 -14.01 -10.26 10.56
N ALA A 158 -14.43 -9.31 9.72
CA ALA A 158 -14.03 -7.90 9.81
C ALA A 158 -14.36 -7.25 11.16
N ALA A 159 -15.46 -7.68 11.83
CA ALA A 159 -15.86 -7.12 13.11
C ALA A 159 -14.91 -7.49 14.27
N THR A 160 -14.16 -8.58 14.12
CA THR A 160 -13.20 -9.06 15.14
C THR A 160 -11.76 -8.90 14.73
N PHE A 161 -11.51 -8.49 13.48
CA PHE A 161 -10.15 -8.30 12.97
C PHE A 161 -9.49 -7.11 13.65
N ALA A 162 -8.36 -7.36 14.30
CA ALA A 162 -7.58 -6.33 15.01
C ALA A 162 -8.41 -5.45 15.97
N ALA A 163 -9.54 -5.97 16.50
CA ALA A 163 -10.49 -5.19 17.30
C ALA A 163 -9.87 -4.56 18.56
N GLN A 164 -8.79 -5.15 19.07
CA GLN A 164 -8.04 -4.67 20.23
C GLN A 164 -6.96 -3.62 19.86
N ALA A 165 -6.63 -3.48 18.57
CA ALA A 165 -5.51 -2.65 18.12
C ALA A 165 -5.96 -1.30 17.55
N LYS A 166 -5.15 -0.27 17.74
CA LYS A 166 -5.20 0.93 16.91
C LYS A 166 -4.71 0.57 15.51
N VAL A 167 -5.30 1.17 14.46
CA VAL A 167 -4.90 0.90 13.07
C VAL A 167 -4.35 2.17 12.43
N LEU A 168 -3.09 2.11 12.02
CA LEU A 168 -2.45 3.10 11.16
C LEU A 168 -2.41 2.54 9.74
N HIS A 169 -3.09 3.18 8.78
CA HIS A 169 -3.18 2.71 7.41
C HIS A 169 -2.50 3.66 6.43
N ILE A 170 -1.53 3.15 5.69
CA ILE A 170 -0.75 3.88 4.68
C ILE A 170 -1.08 3.26 3.32
N ASP A 171 -1.84 3.99 2.50
CA ASP A 171 -2.23 3.55 1.16
C ASP A 171 -2.34 4.74 0.21
N ILE A 172 -2.08 4.51 -1.07
CA ILE A 172 -2.26 5.50 -2.14
C ILE A 172 -3.71 5.62 -2.57
N ASP A 173 -4.48 4.53 -2.42
CA ASP A 173 -5.87 4.45 -2.84
C ASP A 173 -6.82 4.87 -1.71
N ARG A 174 -7.34 6.08 -1.81
CA ARG A 174 -8.29 6.61 -0.82
C ARG A 174 -9.57 5.78 -0.69
N ALA A 175 -9.95 5.03 -1.74
CA ALA A 175 -11.13 4.19 -1.70
C ALA A 175 -10.95 2.94 -0.81
N GLU A 176 -9.73 2.56 -0.50
CA GLU A 176 -9.44 1.46 0.41
C GLU A 176 -9.39 1.90 1.89
N ILE A 177 -9.27 3.21 2.15
CA ILE A 177 -9.24 3.73 3.52
C ILE A 177 -10.63 3.65 4.17
N ASN A 178 -10.70 3.05 5.35
CA ASN A 178 -11.95 2.86 6.13
C ASN A 178 -13.03 2.01 5.41
N LYS A 179 -12.67 1.28 4.38
CA LYS A 179 -13.61 0.47 3.61
C LYS A 179 -14.04 -0.79 4.37
N ASN A 180 -13.08 -1.59 4.79
CA ASN A 180 -13.32 -2.87 5.45
C ASN A 180 -12.90 -2.87 6.92
N VAL A 181 -11.94 -2.03 7.30
CA VAL A 181 -11.43 -1.87 8.66
C VAL A 181 -11.39 -0.39 8.99
N SER A 182 -11.95 0.00 10.12
CA SER A 182 -11.86 1.38 10.60
C SER A 182 -10.45 1.71 11.05
N THR A 183 -9.91 2.84 10.60
CA THR A 183 -8.55 3.26 10.92
C THR A 183 -8.52 4.34 12.00
N THR A 184 -7.53 4.27 12.88
CA THR A 184 -7.26 5.31 13.88
C THR A 184 -6.59 6.52 13.21
N LEU A 185 -5.70 6.25 12.25
CA LEU A 185 -4.98 7.25 11.46
C LEU A 185 -4.69 6.72 10.05
N HIS A 186 -4.72 7.60 9.06
CA HIS A 186 -4.39 7.29 7.67
C HIS A 186 -3.78 8.50 6.94
#